data_a840b6d5d1b89d482eb7dbd312b0876d
#
_entry.id   a840b6d5d1b89d482eb7dbd312b0876d
#
_cell.length_a   1.000
_cell.length_b   1.000
_cell.length_c   1.000
_cell.angle_alpha   90.00
_cell.angle_beta   90.00
_cell.angle_gamma   90.00
#
_symmetry.space_group_name_H-M   'P 1'
#
loop_
_entity.id
_entity.type
_entity.pdbx_description
1 polymer ?
#
loop_
_entity_poly.entity_id
_entity_poly.type
_entity_poly.pdbx_seq_one_letter_code
_entity_poly.pdbx_strand_id
1 'polypeptide(L)'
;MDQLVKATAADGQLRVFAAVTTDVVAEAMQRHDCWPVAAAALGRTMTGALLFAANLKNKESVTIKFKGDGPLGTVTADATAEGSVRGCVDHPHVHLPLNAHGKIDVGGGIGQGILSVTRFTGLKE
;
A
#
# COMPACT_ATOMS: atom_id res chain seq x y z
N MET A 1 -7.61 15.88 -5.76
CA MET A 1 -6.93 16.17 -4.47
C MET A 1 -7.02 14.95 -3.57
N ASP A 2 -5.89 14.50 -3.04
CA ASP A 2 -5.88 13.36 -2.13
C ASP A 2 -6.42 13.76 -0.77
N GLN A 3 -7.15 12.83 -0.13
CA GLN A 3 -7.78 13.05 1.17
C GLN A 3 -7.75 11.78 1.99
N LEU A 4 -7.67 11.95 3.30
CA LEU A 4 -7.89 10.87 4.25
C LEU A 4 -8.97 11.33 5.22
N VAL A 5 -10.01 10.51 5.38
CA VAL A 5 -11.16 10.80 6.24
C VAL A 5 -11.24 9.74 7.33
N LYS A 6 -11.46 10.21 8.55
CA LYS A 6 -11.72 9.36 9.70
C LYS A 6 -13.13 9.62 10.19
N ALA A 7 -13.86 8.56 10.50
CA ALA A 7 -15.23 8.67 10.99
C ALA A 7 -15.48 7.68 12.11
N THR A 8 -16.46 8.00 12.96
CA THR A 8 -16.95 7.07 13.98
C THR A 8 -18.44 6.88 13.81
N ALA A 9 -18.93 5.72 14.23
CA ALA A 9 -20.34 5.37 14.17
C ALA A 9 -20.70 4.49 15.36
N ALA A 10 -22.03 4.27 15.59
CA ALA A 10 -22.54 3.41 16.67
C ALA A 10 -21.96 3.81 18.03
N ASP A 11 -22.06 5.10 18.36
CA ASP A 11 -21.58 5.67 19.64
C ASP A 11 -20.10 5.37 19.90
N GLY A 12 -19.29 5.47 18.84
CA GLY A 12 -17.85 5.24 18.93
C GLY A 12 -17.42 3.79 18.89
N GLN A 13 -18.34 2.86 18.68
CA GLN A 13 -18.01 1.45 18.59
C GLN A 13 -17.40 1.07 17.24
N LEU A 14 -17.63 1.89 16.21
CA LEU A 14 -17.06 1.69 14.89
C LEU A 14 -16.17 2.87 14.53
N ARG A 15 -15.02 2.58 13.97
CA ARG A 15 -14.11 3.57 13.38
C ARG A 15 -13.89 3.22 11.92
N VAL A 16 -13.99 4.23 11.07
CA VAL A 16 -13.86 4.06 9.62
C VAL A 16 -12.77 5.00 9.12
N PHE A 17 -11.92 4.47 8.26
CA PHE A 17 -10.89 5.25 7.57
C PHE A 17 -11.11 5.08 6.08
N ALA A 18 -11.10 6.19 5.34
CA ALA A 18 -11.22 6.19 3.90
C ALA A 18 -10.22 7.16 3.31
N ALA A 19 -9.67 6.80 2.16
CA ALA A 19 -8.65 7.63 1.53
C ALA A 19 -8.86 7.68 0.02
N VAL A 20 -8.59 8.85 -0.56
CA VAL A 20 -8.37 9.03 -1.99
C VAL A 20 -6.88 9.27 -2.17
N THR A 21 -6.22 8.40 -2.93
CA THR A 21 -4.76 8.38 -3.06
C THR A 21 -4.30 8.48 -4.51
N THR A 22 -5.16 8.97 -5.39
CA THR A 22 -4.90 9.03 -6.83
C THR A 22 -3.60 9.75 -7.15
N ASP A 23 -3.37 10.91 -6.54
CA ASP A 23 -2.22 11.75 -6.87
C ASP A 23 -0.92 11.15 -6.34
N VAL A 24 -0.90 10.67 -5.10
CA VAL A 24 0.31 10.09 -4.52
C VAL A 24 0.70 8.80 -5.22
N VAL A 25 -0.28 8.00 -5.61
CA VAL A 25 -0.02 6.75 -6.35
C VAL A 25 0.46 7.06 -7.76
N ALA A 26 -0.13 8.04 -8.44
CA ALA A 26 0.30 8.44 -9.78
C ALA A 26 1.76 8.91 -9.77
N GLU A 27 2.16 9.66 -8.76
CA GLU A 27 3.55 10.10 -8.62
C GLU A 27 4.50 8.91 -8.39
N ALA A 28 4.13 7.97 -7.53
CA ALA A 28 4.93 6.78 -7.29
C ALA A 28 5.08 5.93 -8.54
N MET A 29 3.99 5.73 -9.29
CA MET A 29 4.02 5.02 -10.56
C MET A 29 5.01 5.64 -11.54
N GLN A 30 5.00 6.97 -11.63
CA GLN A 30 5.88 7.69 -12.54
C GLN A 30 7.34 7.58 -12.10
N ARG A 31 7.62 7.79 -10.82
CA ARG A 31 8.99 7.74 -10.29
C ARG A 31 9.63 6.38 -10.42
N HIS A 32 8.84 5.31 -10.25
CA HIS A 32 9.32 3.94 -10.35
C HIS A 32 9.14 3.34 -11.74
N ASP A 33 8.58 4.10 -12.67
CA ASP A 33 8.31 3.64 -14.04
C ASP A 33 7.56 2.31 -14.04
N CYS A 34 6.45 2.26 -13.31
CA CYS A 34 5.69 1.02 -13.13
C CYS A 34 4.83 0.70 -14.34
N TRP A 35 4.88 -0.56 -14.77
CA TRP A 35 3.90 -1.11 -15.70
C TRP A 35 2.61 -1.46 -14.93
N PRO A 36 1.48 -1.74 -15.63
CA PRO A 36 0.17 -1.79 -14.95
C PRO A 36 0.07 -2.73 -13.75
N VAL A 37 0.66 -3.93 -13.83
CA VAL A 37 0.58 -4.88 -12.71
C VAL A 37 1.32 -4.34 -11.48
N ALA A 38 2.53 -3.83 -11.68
CA ALA A 38 3.33 -3.23 -10.61
C ALA A 38 2.65 -1.98 -10.07
N ALA A 39 2.09 -1.16 -10.94
CA ALA A 39 1.39 0.06 -10.54
C ALA A 39 0.19 -0.25 -9.63
N ALA A 40 -0.61 -1.24 -10.00
CA ALA A 40 -1.75 -1.64 -9.18
C ALA A 40 -1.31 -2.21 -7.83
N ALA A 41 -0.29 -3.08 -7.83
CA ALA A 41 0.22 -3.68 -6.60
C ALA A 41 0.81 -2.61 -5.67
N LEU A 42 1.66 -1.74 -6.19
CA LEU A 42 2.30 -0.68 -5.42
C LEU A 42 1.26 0.31 -4.89
N GLY A 43 0.34 0.74 -5.73
CA GLY A 43 -0.69 1.71 -5.34
C GLY A 43 -1.58 1.18 -4.23
N ARG A 44 -2.02 -0.06 -4.32
CA ARG A 44 -2.85 -0.69 -3.28
C ARG A 44 -2.08 -0.86 -1.98
N THR A 45 -0.81 -1.24 -2.06
CA THR A 45 0.05 -1.39 -0.88
C THR A 45 0.27 -0.04 -0.19
N MET A 46 0.54 1.01 -0.95
CA MET A 46 0.72 2.37 -0.40
C MET A 46 -0.57 2.88 0.24
N THR A 47 -1.71 2.68 -0.41
CA THR A 47 -3.01 3.07 0.14
C THR A 47 -3.30 2.33 1.44
N GLY A 48 -3.05 1.02 1.47
CA GLY A 48 -3.21 0.22 2.67
C GLY A 48 -2.31 0.70 3.80
N ALA A 49 -1.06 1.04 3.50
CA ALA A 49 -0.13 1.56 4.50
C ALA A 49 -0.62 2.89 5.09
N LEU A 50 -1.11 3.80 4.25
CA LEU A 50 -1.69 5.08 4.71
C LEU A 50 -2.89 4.86 5.62
N LEU A 51 -3.75 3.92 5.29
CA LEU A 51 -4.93 3.61 6.09
C LEU A 51 -4.54 3.02 7.46
N PHE A 52 -3.57 2.12 7.49
CA PHE A 52 -3.05 1.61 8.77
C PHE A 52 -2.42 2.73 9.59
N ALA A 53 -1.59 3.56 8.96
CA ALA A 53 -0.88 4.64 9.65
C ALA A 53 -1.84 5.70 10.20
N ALA A 54 -3.01 5.86 9.61
CA ALA A 54 -4.00 6.84 10.05
C ALA A 54 -4.45 6.62 11.50
N ASN A 55 -4.32 5.40 12.01
CA ASN A 55 -4.68 5.05 13.40
C ASN A 55 -3.49 5.12 14.36
N LEU A 56 -2.33 5.52 13.89
CA LEU A 56 -1.12 5.60 14.70
C LEU A 56 -0.98 6.98 15.34
N LYS A 57 -0.14 7.05 16.37
CA LYS A 57 0.21 8.30 17.05
C LYS A 57 1.42 8.95 16.39
N ASN A 58 1.66 10.22 16.72
CA ASN A 58 2.81 10.96 16.21
C ASN A 58 4.13 10.18 16.37
N LYS A 59 4.99 10.25 15.36
CA LYS A 59 6.28 9.58 15.28
C LYS A 59 6.20 8.07 15.14
N GLU A 60 5.00 7.52 15.01
CA GLU A 60 4.84 6.11 14.67
C GLU A 60 4.76 5.94 13.16
N SER A 61 5.12 4.76 12.70
CA SER A 61 5.04 4.40 11.29
C SER A 61 4.66 2.93 11.14
N VAL A 62 4.26 2.58 9.93
CA VAL A 62 3.95 1.20 9.58
C VAL A 62 4.64 0.85 8.27
N THR A 63 5.15 -0.37 8.20
CA THR A 63 5.68 -0.96 6.97
C THR A 63 4.82 -2.14 6.59
N ILE A 64 4.30 -2.13 5.36
CA ILE A 64 3.59 -3.27 4.78
C ILE A 64 4.47 -3.86 3.70
N LYS A 65 4.66 -5.17 3.74
CA LYS A 65 5.51 -5.87 2.79
C LYS A 65 4.81 -7.13 2.31
N PHE A 66 4.66 -7.25 0.99
CA PHE A 66 4.24 -8.47 0.32
C PHE A 66 5.48 -9.12 -0.28
N LYS A 67 5.88 -10.26 0.27
CA LYS A 67 7.00 -11.03 -0.27
C LYS A 67 6.46 -12.33 -0.84
N GLY A 68 6.39 -12.40 -2.15
CA GLY A 68 5.82 -13.55 -2.85
C GLY A 68 6.78 -14.15 -3.86
N ASP A 69 6.37 -15.27 -4.44
CA ASP A 69 7.14 -15.99 -5.45
C ASP A 69 6.78 -15.58 -6.88
N GLY A 70 5.93 -14.59 -7.04
CA GLY A 70 5.54 -14.08 -8.35
C GLY A 70 6.56 -13.14 -8.95
N PRO A 71 6.33 -12.72 -10.21
CA PRO A 71 7.32 -11.93 -10.95
C PRO A 71 7.57 -10.52 -10.41
N LEU A 72 6.66 -9.94 -9.62
CA LEU A 72 6.89 -8.62 -9.03
C LEU A 72 7.98 -8.62 -7.96
N GLY A 73 8.25 -9.78 -7.34
CA GLY A 73 9.15 -9.86 -6.20
C GLY A 73 8.49 -9.31 -4.95
N THR A 74 9.19 -8.43 -4.25
CA THR A 74 8.69 -7.83 -3.03
C THR A 74 8.08 -6.45 -3.32
N VAL A 75 6.91 -6.19 -2.77
CA VAL A 75 6.25 -4.88 -2.80
C VAL A 75 6.21 -4.35 -1.38
N THR A 76 6.75 -3.16 -1.16
CA THR A 76 6.90 -2.59 0.18
C THR A 76 6.35 -1.17 0.19
N ALA A 77 5.66 -0.81 1.26
CA ALA A 77 5.28 0.58 1.51
C ALA A 77 5.45 0.93 2.98
N ASP A 78 5.98 2.11 3.24
CA ASP A 78 6.09 2.70 4.57
C ASP A 78 5.18 3.91 4.64
N ALA A 79 4.42 4.04 5.71
CA ALA A 79 3.59 5.21 5.95
C ALA A 79 3.75 5.71 7.38
N THR A 80 3.61 7.02 7.56
CA THR A 80 3.71 7.65 8.87
C THR A 80 2.34 8.11 9.35
N ALA A 81 2.22 8.30 10.66
CA ALA A 81 1.01 8.84 11.27
C ALA A 81 0.65 10.23 10.73
N GLU A 82 1.61 10.95 10.15
CA GLU A 82 1.41 12.29 9.60
C GLU A 82 0.84 12.26 8.18
N GLY A 83 0.70 11.08 7.57
CA GLY A 83 0.13 10.95 6.22
C GLY A 83 1.14 10.93 5.09
N SER A 84 2.41 10.73 5.39
CA SER A 84 3.44 10.52 4.37
C SER A 84 3.55 9.05 4.04
N VAL A 85 3.82 8.75 2.78
CA VAL A 85 3.99 7.36 2.32
C VAL A 85 5.07 7.29 1.26
N ARG A 86 5.80 6.20 1.27
CA ARG A 86 6.72 5.83 0.19
C ARG A 86 6.59 4.34 -0.06
N GLY A 87 6.95 3.93 -1.26
CA GLY A 87 6.87 2.52 -1.60
C GLY A 87 7.83 2.15 -2.72
N CYS A 88 8.03 0.87 -2.87
CA CYS A 88 8.85 0.33 -3.96
C CYS A 88 8.38 -1.07 -4.32
N VAL A 89 8.76 -1.49 -5.52
CA VAL A 89 8.51 -2.82 -6.04
C VAL A 89 9.80 -3.31 -6.69
N ASP A 90 10.16 -4.57 -6.45
CA ASP A 90 11.42 -5.11 -6.96
C ASP A 90 11.49 -5.07 -8.49
N HIS A 91 10.42 -5.48 -9.16
CA HIS A 91 10.37 -5.58 -10.62
C HIS A 91 9.19 -4.79 -11.18
N PRO A 92 9.38 -3.48 -11.48
CA PRO A 92 8.27 -2.65 -11.96
C PRO A 92 7.84 -2.95 -13.39
N HIS A 93 8.66 -3.62 -14.19
CA HIS A 93 8.39 -3.87 -15.62
C HIS A 93 7.86 -5.28 -15.84
N VAL A 94 6.82 -5.65 -15.11
CA VAL A 94 6.17 -6.94 -15.24
C VAL A 94 4.90 -6.79 -16.09
N HIS A 95 4.76 -7.63 -17.10
CA HIS A 95 3.54 -7.75 -17.88
C HIS A 95 2.90 -9.12 -17.64
N LEU A 96 1.61 -9.11 -17.31
CA LEU A 96 0.80 -10.32 -17.23
C LEU A 96 -0.48 -10.10 -18.01
N PRO A 97 -1.00 -11.13 -18.68
CA PRO A 97 -2.32 -11.01 -19.33
C PRO A 97 -3.40 -10.78 -18.27
N LEU A 98 -4.52 -10.22 -18.70
CA LEU A 98 -5.66 -10.03 -17.81
C LEU A 98 -6.09 -11.37 -17.21
N ASN A 99 -6.61 -11.33 -15.99
CA ASN A 99 -7.10 -12.55 -15.32
C ASN A 99 -8.42 -13.02 -15.94
N ALA A 100 -8.98 -14.11 -15.41
CA ALA A 100 -10.22 -14.71 -15.92
C ALA A 100 -11.42 -13.76 -15.87
N HIS A 101 -11.35 -12.71 -15.04
CA HIS A 101 -12.40 -11.70 -14.92
C HIS A 101 -12.14 -10.46 -15.79
N GLY A 102 -11.13 -10.48 -16.66
CA GLY A 102 -10.77 -9.36 -17.52
C GLY A 102 -10.10 -8.21 -16.78
N LYS A 103 -9.49 -8.45 -15.63
CA LYS A 103 -8.86 -7.43 -14.81
C LYS A 103 -7.35 -7.65 -14.68
N ILE A 104 -6.64 -6.60 -14.26
CA ILE A 104 -5.20 -6.68 -14.01
C ILE A 104 -4.92 -7.76 -12.95
N ASP A 105 -4.01 -8.66 -13.27
CA ASP A 105 -3.72 -9.83 -12.42
C ASP A 105 -2.67 -9.52 -11.37
N VAL A 106 -3.06 -8.76 -10.35
CA VAL A 106 -2.17 -8.42 -9.24
C VAL A 106 -1.80 -9.65 -8.43
N GLY A 107 -2.76 -10.55 -8.21
CA GLY A 107 -2.51 -11.79 -7.49
C GLY A 107 -1.45 -12.65 -8.17
N GLY A 108 -1.52 -12.78 -9.50
CA GLY A 108 -0.49 -13.49 -10.26
C GLY A 108 0.87 -12.79 -10.21
N GLY A 109 0.87 -11.46 -10.13
CA GLY A 109 2.10 -10.69 -10.01
C GLY A 109 2.83 -10.92 -8.70
N ILE A 110 2.10 -11.04 -7.61
CA ILE A 110 2.65 -11.28 -6.27
C ILE A 110 2.93 -12.77 -6.05
N GLY A 111 2.04 -13.64 -6.51
CA GLY A 111 2.15 -15.06 -6.30
C GLY A 111 1.77 -15.46 -4.88
N GLN A 112 2.29 -16.59 -4.43
CA GLN A 112 2.13 -17.07 -3.06
C GLN A 112 3.27 -16.55 -2.20
N GLY A 113 2.94 -16.11 -0.99
CA GLY A 113 3.97 -15.54 -0.14
C GLY A 113 3.43 -15.09 1.20
N ILE A 114 4.13 -14.14 1.79
CA ILE A 114 3.86 -13.67 3.14
C ILE A 114 3.57 -12.17 3.08
N LEU A 115 2.47 -11.77 3.75
CA LEU A 115 2.19 -10.37 4.05
C LEU A 115 2.71 -10.08 5.46
N SER A 116 3.59 -9.10 5.56
CA SER A 116 4.11 -8.62 6.84
C SER A 116 3.63 -7.20 7.09
N VAL A 117 3.15 -6.94 8.29
CA VAL A 117 2.80 -5.59 8.74
C VAL A 117 3.62 -5.32 10.00
N THR A 118 4.51 -4.35 9.92
CA THR A 118 5.39 -4.00 11.02
C THR A 118 5.07 -2.59 11.49
N ARG A 119 4.69 -2.46 12.75
CA ARG A 119 4.45 -1.17 13.36
C ARG A 119 5.70 -0.72 14.10
N PHE A 120 6.12 0.50 13.80
CA PHE A 120 7.25 1.12 14.48
C PHE A 120 6.73 2.16 15.46
N THR A 121 6.97 1.94 16.74
CA THR A 121 6.36 2.77 17.79
C THR A 121 7.17 4.00 18.15
N GLY A 122 8.41 4.09 17.67
CA GLY A 122 9.29 5.20 18.02
C GLY A 122 9.85 5.14 19.43
N LEU A 123 9.62 4.05 20.14
CA LEU A 123 10.18 3.89 21.47
C LEU A 123 11.69 3.67 21.39
N LYS A 124 12.40 4.34 22.26
CA LYS A 124 13.83 4.08 22.42
C LYS A 124 14.03 2.97 23.45
N GLU A 125 14.86 2.03 23.09
CA GLU A 125 15.28 1.01 24.06
C GLU A 125 16.29 1.57 25.04
#